data_59947fdeb8b9daba51e1eedcffc8f0da
#
_entry.id   59947fdeb8b9daba51e1eedcffc8f0da
#
_cell.length_a   1.000
_cell.length_b   1.000
_cell.length_c   1.000
_cell.angle_alpha   90.00
_cell.angle_beta   90.00
_cell.angle_gamma   90.00
#
_symmetry.space_group_name_H-M   'P 1'
#
loop_
_entity.id
_entity.type
_entity.pdbx_description
1 polymer ?
#
loop_
_entity_poly.entity_id
_entity_poly.type
_entity_poly.pdbx_seq_one_letter_code
_entity_poly.pdbx_strand_id
1 'polypeptide(L)'
;MKPLLKSITLWAATTVLLSTLLKAQEAPGVPSRSGEEVYQLFCATCHGVNFEGGKAQSLIKDNWLFGDQAWAMKGHVKHGIAAVGMPPFGSALSEQEIQAVTDLILSKQNAEPGTQSKIPPEIDTELNTLKIEVLISEGLDIPWAIEFVDERLALVSERPGGLHWIVNGKLDPRPIEGLPDTWYFQDAGMLDIALHPNYKDNGWIYIANGHPIGDPMDRQTPAMLRIIRGRIENYRWVDQEIIFAAHLDDYTVSSVHFGCRIFFDKEGYLYFSTGDKGVPEDAQNLFSGQGKIHRLHDDGSFPKDNPFYNHPTRYKGIYTYGNRNPQGI
;
A
#
# COMPACT_ATOMS: atom_id res chain seq x y z
N MET A 1 49.06 67.38 21.83
CA MET A 1 47.68 67.04 21.47
C MET A 1 47.53 65.56 21.62
N LYS A 2 46.83 65.10 22.68
CA LYS A 2 46.52 63.68 22.97
C LYS A 2 45.07 63.43 22.58
N PRO A 3 44.70 62.32 21.88
CA PRO A 3 43.35 61.95 21.79
C PRO A 3 42.95 60.99 22.92
N LEU A 4 41.74 61.21 23.48
CA LEU A 4 41.11 60.43 24.51
C LEU A 4 40.69 59.09 23.94
N LEU A 5 41.08 58.00 24.62
CA LEU A 5 40.42 56.69 24.48
C LEU A 5 39.14 56.70 25.30
N LYS A 6 37.97 56.45 24.64
CA LYS A 6 36.73 56.14 25.30
C LYS A 6 36.63 54.60 25.43
N SER A 7 36.61 54.12 26.65
CA SER A 7 36.31 52.72 26.98
C SER A 7 34.84 52.42 26.74
N ILE A 8 34.55 51.43 25.88
CA ILE A 8 33.21 50.86 25.69
C ILE A 8 33.11 49.62 26.58
N THR A 9 32.32 49.71 27.61
CA THR A 9 31.98 48.60 28.48
C THR A 9 30.94 47.70 27.78
N LEU A 10 31.37 46.47 27.42
CA LEU A 10 30.50 45.48 26.81
C LEU A 10 29.69 44.78 27.91
N TRP A 11 28.39 45.01 27.95
CA TRP A 11 27.46 44.22 28.78
C TRP A 11 27.15 42.94 28.05
N ALA A 12 27.63 41.80 28.58
CA ALA A 12 27.23 40.49 28.12
C ALA A 12 25.87 40.14 28.76
N ALA A 13 24.83 40.26 27.98
CA ALA A 13 23.51 39.75 28.35
C ALA A 13 23.47 38.22 28.12
N THR A 14 23.58 37.48 29.19
CA THR A 14 23.38 36.00 29.17
C THR A 14 21.91 35.70 28.98
N THR A 15 21.49 35.43 27.75
CA THR A 15 20.14 34.92 27.45
C THR A 15 20.11 33.42 27.76
N VAL A 16 19.56 33.08 28.90
CA VAL A 16 19.21 31.70 29.22
C VAL A 16 18.00 31.33 28.36
N LEU A 17 18.24 30.58 27.29
CA LEU A 17 17.16 29.92 26.55
C LEU A 17 16.55 28.79 27.41
N LEU A 18 15.45 29.10 28.05
CA LEU A 18 14.57 28.11 28.65
C LEU A 18 13.80 27.43 27.51
N SER A 19 14.31 26.30 27.03
CA SER A 19 13.57 25.41 26.11
C SER A 19 12.45 24.75 26.91
N THR A 20 11.30 25.42 27.01
CA THR A 20 10.07 24.78 27.40
C THR A 20 9.70 23.82 26.27
N LEU A 21 9.83 22.52 26.53
CA LEU A 21 9.16 21.47 25.80
C LEU A 21 7.66 21.76 25.86
N LEU A 22 7.11 22.42 24.84
CA LEU A 22 5.69 22.38 24.56
C LEU A 22 5.38 20.92 24.19
N LYS A 23 4.91 20.14 25.16
CA LYS A 23 4.07 19.00 24.85
C LYS A 23 2.91 19.55 24.02
N ALA A 24 2.78 19.09 22.81
CA ALA A 24 1.58 19.33 22.02
C ALA A 24 0.40 18.86 22.89
N GLN A 25 -0.35 19.80 23.44
CA GLN A 25 -1.58 19.53 24.13
C GLN A 25 -2.55 19.17 23.03
N GLU A 26 -2.93 17.88 22.94
CA GLU A 26 -4.03 17.46 22.09
C GLU A 26 -5.19 18.42 22.34
N ALA A 27 -5.68 19.05 21.29
CA ALA A 27 -6.87 19.87 21.36
C ALA A 27 -7.98 19.03 22.01
N PRO A 28 -8.82 19.61 22.88
CA PRO A 28 -9.91 18.85 23.50
C PRO A 28 -10.72 18.22 22.38
N GLY A 29 -10.69 16.87 22.31
CA GLY A 29 -11.25 16.11 21.23
C GLY A 29 -12.72 16.46 21.05
N VAL A 30 -13.12 16.74 19.81
CA VAL A 30 -14.53 16.69 19.43
C VAL A 30 -15.03 15.31 19.89
N PRO A 31 -16.13 15.22 20.66
CA PRO A 31 -16.64 13.93 21.11
C PRO A 31 -16.81 13.01 19.91
N SER A 32 -16.18 11.83 19.94
CA SER A 32 -16.32 10.85 18.87
C SER A 32 -17.78 10.42 18.79
N ARG A 33 -18.36 10.48 17.57
CA ARG A 33 -19.73 10.03 17.33
C ARG A 33 -19.84 8.53 17.60
N SER A 34 -21.00 8.11 18.10
CA SER A 34 -21.32 6.69 18.24
C SER A 34 -21.42 5.98 16.89
N GLY A 35 -21.29 4.66 16.88
CA GLY A 35 -21.47 3.88 15.65
C GLY A 35 -22.85 4.10 14.99
N GLU A 36 -23.90 4.28 15.82
CA GLU A 36 -25.26 4.57 15.31
C GLU A 36 -25.32 5.94 14.64
N GLU A 37 -24.77 6.99 15.23
CA GLU A 37 -24.73 8.34 14.65
C GLU A 37 -23.93 8.34 13.35
N VAL A 38 -22.78 7.66 13.31
CA VAL A 38 -21.97 7.52 12.08
C VAL A 38 -22.75 6.78 11.02
N TYR A 39 -23.40 5.66 11.37
CA TYR A 39 -24.19 4.88 10.42
C TYR A 39 -25.32 5.70 9.78
N GLN A 40 -26.12 6.38 10.58
CA GLN A 40 -27.24 7.17 10.10
C GLN A 40 -26.79 8.35 9.21
N LEU A 41 -25.66 8.98 9.52
CA LEU A 41 -25.16 10.11 8.77
C LEU A 41 -24.49 9.73 7.44
N PHE A 42 -23.76 8.61 7.39
CA PHE A 42 -22.88 8.31 6.26
C PHE A 42 -23.26 7.04 5.49
N CYS A 43 -23.93 6.08 6.13
CA CYS A 43 -24.14 4.74 5.57
C CYS A 43 -25.60 4.47 5.19
N ALA A 44 -26.55 4.95 6.00
CA ALA A 44 -27.97 4.60 5.87
C ALA A 44 -28.59 4.98 4.52
N THR A 45 -28.14 6.09 3.90
CA THR A 45 -28.63 6.54 2.58
C THR A 45 -28.45 5.49 1.48
N CYS A 46 -27.43 4.66 1.58
CA CYS A 46 -27.13 3.61 0.61
C CYS A 46 -27.53 2.22 1.13
N HIS A 47 -27.26 1.93 2.41
CA HIS A 47 -27.42 0.60 3.00
C HIS A 47 -28.75 0.39 3.74
N GLY A 48 -29.66 1.41 3.71
CA GLY A 48 -30.95 1.37 4.41
C GLY A 48 -30.83 1.77 5.89
N VAL A 49 -31.89 2.34 6.44
CA VAL A 49 -31.89 2.85 7.84
C VAL A 49 -31.77 1.75 8.90
N ASN A 50 -32.17 0.52 8.54
CA ASN A 50 -32.08 -0.67 9.39
C ASN A 50 -31.12 -1.71 8.78
N PHE A 51 -30.13 -1.31 8.01
CA PHE A 51 -29.12 -2.18 7.38
C PHE A 51 -29.67 -3.10 6.27
N GLU A 52 -30.92 -2.95 5.89
CA GLU A 52 -31.66 -3.81 4.96
C GLU A 52 -31.17 -3.75 3.51
N GLY A 53 -30.37 -2.74 3.18
CA GLY A 53 -29.94 -2.43 1.82
C GLY A 53 -30.81 -1.37 1.14
N GLY A 54 -30.50 -1.11 -0.12
CA GLY A 54 -31.21 -0.11 -0.94
C GLY A 54 -30.41 0.17 -2.20
N LYS A 55 -29.75 1.33 -2.27
CA LYS A 55 -28.78 1.65 -3.35
C LYS A 55 -27.56 0.75 -3.32
N ALA A 56 -27.16 0.28 -2.12
CA ALA A 56 -26.11 -0.67 -1.90
C ALA A 56 -26.70 -1.97 -1.27
N GLN A 57 -25.86 -3.01 -1.20
CA GLN A 57 -26.29 -4.30 -0.61
C GLN A 57 -26.65 -4.14 0.87
N SER A 58 -27.52 -5.06 1.34
CA SER A 58 -27.82 -5.21 2.76
C SER A 58 -26.55 -5.54 3.56
N LEU A 59 -26.44 -4.98 4.76
CA LEU A 59 -25.35 -5.25 5.70
C LEU A 59 -25.70 -6.30 6.77
N ILE A 60 -26.90 -6.90 6.68
CA ILE A 60 -27.38 -7.96 7.59
C ILE A 60 -27.59 -9.30 6.90
N LYS A 61 -27.02 -9.51 5.71
CA LYS A 61 -27.07 -10.75 4.94
C LYS A 61 -25.77 -11.52 5.04
N ASP A 62 -25.84 -12.83 4.95
CA ASP A 62 -24.72 -13.76 5.11
C ASP A 62 -23.73 -13.81 3.92
N ASN A 63 -24.02 -13.11 2.81
CA ASN A 63 -23.23 -13.16 1.58
C ASN A 63 -22.45 -11.86 1.35
N TRP A 64 -21.32 -11.72 2.01
CA TRP A 64 -20.39 -10.60 1.82
C TRP A 64 -19.45 -10.83 0.65
N LEU A 65 -19.58 -10.02 -0.39
CA LEU A 65 -18.74 -10.13 -1.60
C LEU A 65 -17.26 -9.78 -1.34
N PHE A 66 -16.98 -8.95 -0.32
CA PHE A 66 -15.64 -8.41 -0.04
C PHE A 66 -15.12 -8.78 1.35
N GLY A 67 -15.73 -9.79 2.00
CA GLY A 67 -15.35 -10.25 3.34
C GLY A 67 -16.15 -9.58 4.46
N ASP A 68 -16.46 -10.38 5.46
CA ASP A 68 -17.26 -10.07 6.65
C ASP A 68 -16.40 -9.80 7.89
N GLN A 69 -15.08 -9.88 7.73
CA GLN A 69 -14.13 -9.71 8.82
C GLN A 69 -14.09 -8.24 9.29
N ALA A 70 -13.94 -8.02 10.60
CA ALA A 70 -13.85 -6.67 11.18
C ALA A 70 -12.79 -5.80 10.52
N TRP A 71 -11.61 -6.34 10.24
CA TRP A 71 -10.52 -5.63 9.58
C TRP A 71 -10.88 -5.27 8.13
N ALA A 72 -11.54 -6.18 7.39
CA ALA A 72 -11.97 -5.92 6.01
C ALA A 72 -13.03 -4.81 5.98
N MET A 73 -14.01 -4.85 6.88
CA MET A 73 -15.02 -3.79 7.00
C MET A 73 -14.41 -2.43 7.34
N LYS A 74 -13.45 -2.38 8.28
CA LYS A 74 -12.72 -1.16 8.58
C LYS A 74 -12.02 -0.60 7.34
N GLY A 75 -11.33 -1.47 6.62
CA GLY A 75 -10.70 -1.13 5.35
C GLY A 75 -11.72 -0.58 4.35
N HIS A 76 -12.87 -1.25 4.19
CA HIS A 76 -13.94 -0.81 3.28
C HIS A 76 -14.54 0.55 3.69
N VAL A 77 -14.76 0.80 4.98
CA VAL A 77 -15.23 2.09 5.46
C VAL A 77 -14.17 3.16 5.24
N LYS A 78 -12.93 2.86 5.58
CA LYS A 78 -11.83 3.83 5.47
C LYS A 78 -11.51 4.20 4.01
N HIS A 79 -11.40 3.20 3.14
CA HIS A 79 -10.87 3.35 1.78
C HIS A 79 -11.93 3.27 0.68
N GLY A 80 -13.16 2.91 1.02
CA GLY A 80 -14.23 2.68 0.06
C GLY A 80 -14.05 1.37 -0.73
N ILE A 81 -15.02 1.08 -1.60
CA ILE A 81 -14.98 -0.04 -2.56
C ILE A 81 -15.40 0.53 -3.91
N ALA A 82 -14.43 1.03 -4.67
CA ALA A 82 -14.69 1.72 -5.94
C ALA A 82 -15.45 0.85 -6.96
N ALA A 83 -15.17 -0.45 -6.99
CA ALA A 83 -15.82 -1.39 -7.91
C ALA A 83 -17.35 -1.46 -7.77
N VAL A 84 -17.88 -1.11 -6.61
CA VAL A 84 -19.35 -1.08 -6.33
C VAL A 84 -19.84 0.32 -5.97
N GLY A 85 -19.03 1.36 -6.15
CA GLY A 85 -19.41 2.74 -5.92
C GLY A 85 -19.46 3.17 -4.45
N MET A 86 -18.90 2.43 -3.52
CA MET A 86 -18.78 2.83 -2.12
C MET A 86 -17.64 3.86 -1.97
N PRO A 87 -17.93 5.10 -1.51
CA PRO A 87 -16.89 6.12 -1.34
C PRO A 87 -16.03 5.86 -0.10
N PRO A 88 -14.78 6.39 -0.05
CA PRO A 88 -13.95 6.36 1.13
C PRO A 88 -14.42 7.35 2.19
N PHE A 89 -14.39 6.95 3.46
CA PHE A 89 -14.79 7.80 4.59
C PHE A 89 -13.61 8.13 5.55
N GLY A 90 -12.39 7.67 5.27
CA GLY A 90 -11.22 7.86 6.13
C GLY A 90 -10.84 9.33 6.36
N SER A 91 -11.20 10.25 5.45
CA SER A 91 -11.01 11.69 5.65
C SER A 91 -12.14 12.37 6.44
N ALA A 92 -13.30 11.71 6.59
CA ALA A 92 -14.50 12.24 7.24
C ALA A 92 -14.75 11.63 8.63
N LEU A 93 -14.14 10.48 8.91
CA LEU A 93 -14.29 9.71 10.13
C LEU A 93 -12.92 9.47 10.80
N SER A 94 -12.88 9.61 12.13
CA SER A 94 -11.74 9.19 12.92
C SER A 94 -11.65 7.65 12.99
N GLU A 95 -10.49 7.13 13.36
CA GLU A 95 -10.28 5.67 13.56
C GLU A 95 -11.26 5.11 14.62
N GLN A 96 -11.58 5.88 15.66
CA GLN A 96 -12.54 5.50 16.68
C GLN A 96 -13.96 5.40 16.12
N GLU A 97 -14.36 6.32 15.25
CA GLU A 97 -15.67 6.30 14.59
C GLU A 97 -15.79 5.17 13.58
N ILE A 98 -14.71 4.90 12.82
CA ILE A 98 -14.63 3.73 11.92
C ILE A 98 -14.78 2.45 12.71
N GLN A 99 -14.09 2.32 13.84
CA GLN A 99 -14.23 1.18 14.74
C GLN A 99 -15.67 1.06 15.24
N ALA A 100 -16.25 2.14 15.77
CA ALA A 100 -17.59 2.14 16.35
C ALA A 100 -18.68 1.73 15.34
N VAL A 101 -18.62 2.24 14.09
CA VAL A 101 -19.60 1.84 13.05
C VAL A 101 -19.37 0.41 12.58
N THR A 102 -18.13 -0.06 12.53
CA THR A 102 -17.81 -1.45 12.20
C THR A 102 -18.39 -2.41 13.25
N ASP A 103 -18.16 -2.12 14.54
CA ASP A 103 -18.70 -2.92 15.63
C ASP A 103 -20.22 -2.94 15.64
N LEU A 104 -20.86 -1.81 15.34
CA LEU A 104 -22.31 -1.73 15.19
C LEU A 104 -22.80 -2.67 14.08
N ILE A 105 -22.22 -2.60 12.87
CA ILE A 105 -22.61 -3.45 11.75
C ILE A 105 -22.46 -4.92 12.10
N LEU A 106 -21.31 -5.30 12.68
CA LEU A 106 -21.07 -6.68 13.13
C LEU A 106 -22.09 -7.15 14.17
N SER A 107 -22.47 -6.27 15.11
CA SER A 107 -23.50 -6.61 16.12
C SER A 107 -24.88 -6.88 15.52
N LYS A 108 -25.19 -6.25 14.38
CA LYS A 108 -26.48 -6.44 13.66
C LYS A 108 -26.52 -7.72 12.81
N GLN A 109 -25.40 -8.29 12.50
CA GLN A 109 -25.31 -9.53 11.70
C GLN A 109 -25.62 -10.81 12.50
N ASN A 110 -25.94 -10.71 13.79
CA ASN A 110 -26.01 -11.85 14.71
C ASN A 110 -24.71 -12.69 14.75
N ALA A 111 -23.62 -12.14 14.23
CA ALA A 111 -22.31 -12.75 14.39
C ALA A 111 -21.82 -12.43 15.81
N GLU A 112 -21.44 -13.44 16.55
CA GLU A 112 -20.66 -13.25 17.78
C GLU A 112 -19.47 -12.33 17.47
N PRO A 113 -19.16 -11.28 18.29
CA PRO A 113 -17.97 -10.49 18.09
C PRO A 113 -16.74 -11.41 18.09
N GLY A 114 -16.07 -11.49 16.97
CA GLY A 114 -14.92 -12.38 16.78
C GLY A 114 -15.24 -13.75 16.18
N THR A 115 -16.47 -14.00 15.71
CA THR A 115 -16.69 -15.15 14.80
C THR A 115 -16.07 -14.79 13.45
N GLN A 116 -14.79 -15.03 13.32
CA GLN A 116 -14.16 -15.15 12.01
C GLN A 116 -15.00 -16.16 11.21
N SER A 117 -15.37 -15.83 9.99
CA SER A 117 -15.87 -16.82 9.02
C SER A 117 -14.93 -18.02 9.15
N LYS A 118 -15.47 -19.16 9.62
CA LYS A 118 -14.63 -20.34 9.88
C LYS A 118 -14.05 -20.76 8.56
N ILE A 119 -12.81 -20.34 8.31
CA ILE A 119 -12.04 -20.86 7.19
C ILE A 119 -12.06 -22.38 7.38
N PRO A 120 -12.63 -23.16 6.44
CA PRO A 120 -12.66 -24.60 6.61
C PRO A 120 -11.20 -25.08 6.71
N PRO A 121 -10.87 -25.99 7.63
CA PRO A 121 -9.50 -26.47 7.77
C PRO A 121 -9.02 -27.21 6.53
N GLU A 122 -9.93 -27.71 5.75
CA GLU A 122 -9.66 -28.45 4.50
C GLU A 122 -10.68 -28.06 3.44
N ILE A 123 -10.23 -27.98 2.20
CA ILE A 123 -11.06 -27.77 1.00
C ILE A 123 -10.75 -28.88 0.00
N ASP A 124 -11.75 -29.68 -0.35
CA ASP A 124 -11.62 -30.64 -1.43
C ASP A 124 -11.82 -29.94 -2.77
N THR A 125 -10.86 -30.14 -3.66
CA THR A 125 -10.95 -29.73 -5.07
C THR A 125 -11.06 -30.98 -5.95
N GLU A 126 -11.25 -30.79 -7.26
CA GLU A 126 -11.34 -31.92 -8.20
C GLU A 126 -10.10 -32.85 -8.14
N LEU A 127 -8.92 -32.30 -7.88
CA LEU A 127 -7.66 -33.05 -7.96
C LEU A 127 -6.94 -33.21 -6.61
N ASN A 128 -7.23 -32.35 -5.60
CA ASN A 128 -6.48 -32.30 -4.36
C ASN A 128 -7.37 -31.91 -3.18
N THR A 129 -7.00 -32.37 -1.99
CA THR A 129 -7.47 -31.80 -0.72
C THR A 129 -6.47 -30.77 -0.24
N LEU A 130 -6.91 -29.53 -0.08
CA LEU A 130 -6.09 -28.41 0.39
C LEU A 130 -6.29 -28.24 1.89
N LYS A 131 -5.21 -28.30 2.65
CA LYS A 131 -5.19 -27.90 4.06
C LYS A 131 -4.97 -26.40 4.16
N ILE A 132 -5.81 -25.71 4.92
CA ILE A 132 -5.73 -24.27 5.11
C ILE A 132 -5.17 -23.98 6.49
N GLU A 133 -4.08 -23.23 6.53
CA GLU A 133 -3.45 -22.75 7.75
C GLU A 133 -3.38 -21.22 7.72
N VAL A 134 -3.87 -20.58 8.79
CA VAL A 134 -3.77 -19.13 8.96
C VAL A 134 -2.38 -18.83 9.53
N LEU A 135 -1.54 -18.17 8.75
CA LEU A 135 -0.20 -17.82 9.17
C LEU A 135 -0.21 -16.65 10.17
N ILE A 136 -0.88 -15.54 9.81
CA ILE A 136 -1.02 -14.34 10.63
C ILE A 136 -2.50 -13.94 10.61
N SER A 137 -3.10 -13.78 11.79
CA SER A 137 -4.54 -13.44 11.93
C SER A 137 -4.79 -11.99 12.32
N GLU A 138 -3.75 -11.26 12.78
CA GLU A 138 -3.89 -9.87 13.28
C GLU A 138 -2.57 -9.11 13.15
N GLY A 139 -2.65 -7.79 13.23
CA GLY A 139 -1.47 -6.91 13.25
C GLY A 139 -0.98 -6.46 11.88
N LEU A 140 -1.64 -6.86 10.78
CA LEU A 140 -1.35 -6.38 9.42
C LEU A 140 -2.48 -5.47 8.91
N ASP A 141 -2.10 -4.39 8.21
CA ASP A 141 -3.04 -3.47 7.54
C ASP A 141 -2.99 -3.70 6.02
N ILE A 142 -3.95 -4.46 5.50
CA ILE A 142 -4.09 -4.82 4.09
C ILE A 142 -2.80 -5.45 3.53
N PRO A 143 -2.42 -6.65 4.00
CA PRO A 143 -1.28 -7.37 3.47
C PRO A 143 -1.46 -7.64 1.97
N TRP A 144 -0.39 -7.43 1.18
CA TRP A 144 -0.48 -7.54 -0.27
C TRP A 144 0.37 -8.67 -0.85
N ALA A 145 1.63 -8.74 -0.47
CA ALA A 145 2.54 -9.78 -0.94
C ALA A 145 3.34 -10.37 0.22
N ILE A 146 3.75 -11.63 0.06
CA ILE A 146 4.61 -12.33 0.99
C ILE A 146 5.73 -13.03 0.22
N GLU A 147 6.96 -12.88 0.69
CA GLU A 147 8.15 -13.55 0.17
C GLU A 147 8.85 -14.35 1.26
N PHE A 148 9.13 -15.63 1.00
CA PHE A 148 9.80 -16.51 1.94
C PHE A 148 11.30 -16.51 1.69
N VAL A 149 12.08 -16.08 2.68
CA VAL A 149 13.55 -16.21 2.69
C VAL A 149 13.94 -17.67 2.93
N ASP A 150 13.26 -18.31 3.87
CA ASP A 150 13.35 -19.73 4.22
C ASP A 150 12.08 -20.17 4.97
N GLU A 151 12.09 -21.40 5.52
CA GLU A 151 10.94 -21.96 6.25
C GLU A 151 10.56 -21.20 7.53
N ARG A 152 11.41 -20.32 8.04
CA ARG A 152 11.21 -19.59 9.30
C ARG A 152 11.16 -18.09 9.15
N LEU A 153 11.57 -17.56 8.02
CA LEU A 153 11.66 -16.13 7.79
C LEU A 153 10.94 -15.76 6.50
N ALA A 154 9.97 -14.88 6.61
CA ALA A 154 9.29 -14.29 5.46
C ALA A 154 9.17 -12.77 5.63
N LEU A 155 8.99 -12.09 4.51
CA LEU A 155 8.74 -10.66 4.43
C LEU A 155 7.32 -10.45 3.90
N VAL A 156 6.55 -9.56 4.50
CA VAL A 156 5.19 -9.21 4.06
C VAL A 156 5.08 -7.72 3.83
N SER A 157 4.50 -7.33 2.68
CA SER A 157 4.17 -5.94 2.37
C SER A 157 2.73 -5.62 2.75
N GLU A 158 2.51 -4.38 3.15
CA GLU A 158 1.20 -3.80 3.40
C GLU A 158 0.93 -2.67 2.41
N ARG A 159 -0.25 -2.61 1.84
CA ARG A 159 -0.59 -1.60 0.84
C ARG A 159 -0.38 -0.16 1.29
N PRO A 160 -0.64 0.24 2.55
CA PRO A 160 -0.36 1.60 3.01
C PRO A 160 1.12 2.00 3.00
N GLY A 161 2.04 1.06 2.79
CA GLY A 161 3.47 1.32 2.71
C GLY A 161 4.29 0.63 3.80
N GLY A 162 3.68 -0.28 4.57
CA GLY A 162 4.35 -1.08 5.60
C GLY A 162 5.12 -2.27 5.02
N LEU A 163 6.16 -2.68 5.73
CA LEU A 163 6.93 -3.89 5.44
C LEU A 163 7.34 -4.53 6.77
N HIS A 164 7.06 -5.82 6.93
CA HIS A 164 7.27 -6.51 8.20
C HIS A 164 7.91 -7.89 8.00
N TRP A 165 8.71 -8.29 8.98
CA TRP A 165 9.19 -9.66 9.08
C TRP A 165 8.15 -10.58 9.73
N ILE A 166 8.02 -11.79 9.19
CA ILE A 166 7.35 -12.92 9.83
C ILE A 166 8.46 -13.89 10.25
N VAL A 167 8.64 -14.10 11.55
CA VAL A 167 9.70 -14.91 12.12
C VAL A 167 9.10 -16.12 12.84
N ASN A 168 9.44 -17.34 12.39
CA ASN A 168 8.88 -18.59 12.93
C ASN A 168 7.34 -18.59 12.98
N GLY A 169 6.69 -18.10 11.91
CA GLY A 169 5.23 -18.04 11.78
C GLY A 169 4.56 -16.96 12.63
N LYS A 170 5.31 -15.97 13.15
CA LYS A 170 4.77 -14.85 13.93
C LYS A 170 5.19 -13.52 13.31
N LEU A 171 4.27 -12.58 13.27
CA LEU A 171 4.57 -11.20 12.86
C LEU A 171 5.55 -10.58 13.86
N ASP A 172 6.68 -10.05 13.37
CA ASP A 172 7.57 -9.22 14.21
C ASP A 172 6.90 -7.85 14.41
N PRO A 173 6.69 -7.40 15.64
CA PRO A 173 6.02 -6.12 15.91
C PRO A 173 6.84 -4.89 15.48
N ARG A 174 8.11 -5.07 15.14
CA ARG A 174 8.98 -3.98 14.70
C ARG A 174 8.81 -3.74 13.20
N PRO A 175 8.32 -2.58 12.75
CA PRO A 175 8.24 -2.26 11.34
C PRO A 175 9.65 -2.05 10.75
N ILE A 176 9.75 -2.18 9.42
CA ILE A 176 10.93 -1.75 8.68
C ILE A 176 10.81 -0.24 8.47
N GLU A 177 11.80 0.51 8.96
CA GLU A 177 11.85 1.96 8.86
C GLU A 177 12.57 2.41 7.57
N GLY A 178 12.34 3.68 7.16
CA GLY A 178 13.03 4.31 6.04
C GLY A 178 12.56 3.86 4.66
N LEU A 179 11.40 3.24 4.58
CA LEU A 179 10.74 2.89 3.32
C LEU A 179 10.38 4.15 2.52
N PRO A 180 10.26 4.06 1.19
CA PRO A 180 9.88 5.20 0.36
C PRO A 180 8.45 5.63 0.59
N ASP A 181 8.18 6.93 0.39
CA ASP A 181 6.82 7.43 0.32
C ASP A 181 6.01 6.65 -0.70
N THR A 182 4.81 6.25 -0.29
CA THR A 182 3.90 5.45 -1.09
C THR A 182 2.56 6.17 -1.22
N TRP A 183 2.14 6.42 -2.46
CA TRP A 183 0.81 6.95 -2.74
C TRP A 183 -0.21 5.82 -2.63
N TYR A 184 -1.03 5.90 -1.59
CA TYR A 184 -1.98 4.86 -1.23
C TYR A 184 -3.42 5.34 -1.42
N PHE A 185 -4.00 5.04 -2.60
CA PHE A 185 -5.40 5.32 -2.93
C PHE A 185 -5.92 4.23 -3.86
N GLN A 186 -7.12 3.70 -3.58
CA GLN A 186 -7.78 2.63 -4.36
C GLN A 186 -6.85 1.45 -4.66
N ASP A 187 -6.41 1.26 -5.93
CA ASP A 187 -5.55 0.15 -6.35
C ASP A 187 -4.06 0.43 -6.14
N ALA A 188 -3.70 1.68 -5.82
CA ALA A 188 -2.33 2.06 -5.53
C ALA A 188 -1.91 1.67 -4.11
N GLY A 189 -0.61 1.70 -3.87
CA GLY A 189 -0.02 1.39 -2.57
C GLY A 189 1.37 0.79 -2.72
N MET A 190 1.93 0.26 -1.64
CA MET A 190 3.03 -0.70 -1.72
C MET A 190 2.42 -2.04 -2.13
N LEU A 191 2.83 -2.52 -3.29
CA LEU A 191 2.21 -3.66 -3.92
C LEU A 191 3.10 -4.90 -3.75
N ASP A 192 3.69 -5.36 -4.81
CA ASP A 192 4.46 -6.59 -4.78
C ASP A 192 5.88 -6.40 -4.24
N ILE A 193 6.42 -7.47 -3.69
CA ILE A 193 7.82 -7.58 -3.29
C ILE A 193 8.40 -8.85 -3.89
N ALA A 194 9.69 -8.84 -4.18
CA ALA A 194 10.42 -10.02 -4.63
C ALA A 194 11.84 -10.03 -4.05
N LEU A 195 12.33 -11.21 -3.69
CA LEU A 195 13.73 -11.40 -3.33
C LEU A 195 14.55 -11.62 -4.60
N HIS A 196 15.75 -11.06 -4.65
CA HIS A 196 16.70 -11.40 -5.70
C HIS A 196 17.01 -12.90 -5.69
N PRO A 197 17.20 -13.60 -6.83
CA PRO A 197 17.55 -15.03 -6.86
C PRO A 197 18.72 -15.42 -5.98
N ASN A 198 19.71 -14.51 -5.83
CA ASN A 198 20.87 -14.68 -4.94
C ASN A 198 20.72 -13.84 -3.65
N TYR A 199 19.51 -13.70 -3.12
CA TYR A 199 19.23 -12.87 -1.93
C TYR A 199 20.14 -13.20 -0.75
N LYS A 200 20.43 -14.48 -0.52
CA LYS A 200 21.29 -14.92 0.59
C LYS A 200 22.70 -14.36 0.53
N ASP A 201 23.19 -14.04 -0.66
CA ASP A 201 24.53 -13.50 -0.89
C ASP A 201 24.56 -11.99 -0.95
N ASN A 202 23.51 -11.36 -1.54
CA ASN A 202 23.51 -9.93 -1.86
C ASN A 202 22.48 -9.11 -1.07
N GLY A 203 21.48 -9.74 -0.44
CA GLY A 203 20.45 -9.08 0.36
C GLY A 203 19.46 -8.20 -0.41
N TRP A 204 19.44 -8.23 -1.76
CA TRP A 204 18.56 -7.39 -2.54
C TRP A 204 17.09 -7.81 -2.46
N ILE A 205 16.24 -6.84 -2.15
CA ILE A 205 14.78 -6.95 -2.12
C ILE A 205 14.23 -5.92 -3.11
N TYR A 206 13.27 -6.32 -3.91
CA TYR A 206 12.57 -5.44 -4.87
C TYR A 206 11.19 -5.11 -4.34
N ILE A 207 10.78 -3.87 -4.50
CA ILE A 207 9.47 -3.36 -4.08
C ILE A 207 8.83 -2.64 -5.26
N ALA A 208 7.57 -2.96 -5.53
CA ALA A 208 6.70 -2.18 -6.39
C ALA A 208 5.86 -1.23 -5.54
N ASN A 209 5.94 0.07 -5.78
CA ASN A 209 5.12 1.04 -5.05
C ASN A 209 4.51 2.11 -5.96
N GLY A 210 3.35 2.61 -5.55
CA GLY A 210 2.76 3.81 -6.12
C GLY A 210 3.61 5.03 -5.75
N HIS A 211 4.42 5.51 -6.70
CA HIS A 211 5.31 6.65 -6.50
C HIS A 211 4.61 7.96 -6.83
N PRO A 212 4.45 8.88 -5.87
CA PRO A 212 3.87 10.21 -6.09
C PRO A 212 4.90 11.21 -6.63
N ILE A 213 4.43 12.19 -7.41
CA ILE A 213 5.16 13.42 -7.67
C ILE A 213 4.48 14.54 -6.90
N GLY A 214 4.82 14.69 -5.62
CA GLY A 214 4.22 15.64 -4.70
C GLY A 214 3.85 15.01 -3.36
N ASP A 215 2.82 15.54 -2.70
CA ASP A 215 2.37 15.05 -1.41
C ASP A 215 1.73 13.65 -1.55
N PRO A 216 2.28 12.60 -0.91
CA PRO A 216 1.72 11.25 -0.98
C PRO A 216 0.33 11.14 -0.32
N MET A 217 -0.07 12.11 0.51
CA MET A 217 -1.37 12.14 1.18
C MET A 217 -2.44 12.90 0.38
N ASP A 218 -2.06 13.58 -0.68
CA ASP A 218 -3.00 14.26 -1.57
C ASP A 218 -3.43 13.32 -2.71
N ARG A 219 -4.73 13.03 -2.79
CA ARG A 219 -5.32 12.23 -3.87
C ARG A 219 -5.13 12.84 -5.27
N GLN A 220 -4.93 14.14 -5.36
CA GLN A 220 -4.70 14.83 -6.63
C GLN A 220 -3.23 14.82 -7.06
N THR A 221 -2.34 14.25 -6.25
CA THR A 221 -0.94 14.06 -6.63
C THR A 221 -0.83 13.04 -7.77
N PRO A 222 -0.20 13.40 -8.89
CA PRO A 222 0.08 12.45 -9.94
C PRO A 222 0.99 11.33 -9.44
N ALA A 223 0.61 10.08 -9.72
CA ALA A 223 1.38 8.92 -9.29
C ALA A 223 1.44 7.84 -10.38
N MET A 224 2.50 7.06 -10.36
CA MET A 224 2.71 5.90 -11.24
C MET A 224 3.44 4.79 -10.49
N LEU A 225 3.37 3.58 -11.02
CA LEU A 225 4.15 2.46 -10.49
C LEU A 225 5.65 2.73 -10.65
N ARG A 226 6.40 2.43 -9.61
CA ARG A 226 7.87 2.43 -9.59
C ARG A 226 8.37 1.11 -9.01
N ILE A 227 9.46 0.59 -9.55
CA ILE A 227 10.20 -0.54 -8.97
C ILE A 227 11.50 0.00 -8.39
N ILE A 228 11.74 -0.30 -7.15
CA ILE A 228 12.99 -0.02 -6.45
C ILE A 228 13.59 -1.33 -5.94
N ARG A 229 14.89 -1.34 -5.66
CA ARG A 229 15.53 -2.36 -4.82
C ARG A 229 16.28 -1.71 -3.69
N GLY A 230 16.50 -2.47 -2.64
CA GLY A 230 17.27 -2.07 -1.47
C GLY A 230 17.56 -3.26 -0.58
N ARG A 231 18.12 -3.00 0.59
CA ARG A 231 18.42 -3.99 1.61
C ARG A 231 17.75 -3.65 2.93
N ILE A 232 17.63 -4.61 3.81
CA ILE A 232 17.17 -4.37 5.17
C ILE A 232 18.33 -4.65 6.12
N GLU A 233 18.79 -3.60 6.81
CA GLU A 233 19.80 -3.69 7.86
C GLU A 233 19.24 -3.16 9.17
N ASN A 234 19.26 -3.97 10.23
CA ASN A 234 18.77 -3.57 11.56
C ASN A 234 17.37 -2.92 11.51
N TYR A 235 16.42 -3.52 10.76
CA TYR A 235 15.05 -3.02 10.56
C TYR A 235 14.98 -1.67 9.82
N ARG A 236 15.97 -1.35 9.02
CA ARG A 236 15.96 -0.16 8.16
C ARG A 236 16.17 -0.53 6.71
N TRP A 237 15.40 0.11 5.84
CA TRP A 237 15.61 0.07 4.40
C TRP A 237 16.80 0.93 4.04
N VAL A 238 17.79 0.36 3.38
CA VAL A 238 19.06 1.00 3.00
C VAL A 238 19.43 0.67 1.56
N ASP A 239 20.45 1.36 1.03
CA ASP A 239 21.01 1.14 -0.31
C ASP A 239 19.96 1.19 -1.43
N GLN A 240 18.96 2.08 -1.31
CA GLN A 240 17.89 2.16 -2.27
C GLN A 240 18.37 2.56 -3.66
N GLU A 241 17.99 1.78 -4.66
CA GLU A 241 18.21 2.04 -6.09
C GLU A 241 16.88 2.01 -6.86
N ILE A 242 16.73 2.88 -7.85
CA ILE A 242 15.57 2.86 -8.75
C ILE A 242 15.87 1.90 -9.90
N ILE A 243 15.07 0.86 -10.03
CA ILE A 243 15.15 -0.15 -11.10
C ILE A 243 14.28 0.23 -12.29
N PHE A 244 13.08 0.78 -12.00
CA PHE A 244 12.19 1.32 -13.00
C PHE A 244 11.43 2.51 -12.44
N ALA A 245 11.38 3.59 -13.22
CA ALA A 245 10.45 4.69 -13.05
C ALA A 245 9.83 5.02 -14.40
N ALA A 246 8.53 5.24 -14.42
CA ALA A 246 7.87 5.69 -15.62
C ALA A 246 8.32 7.11 -16.01
N HIS A 247 8.18 7.48 -17.27
CA HIS A 247 8.40 8.85 -17.71
C HIS A 247 7.33 9.77 -17.09
N LEU A 248 7.68 11.04 -16.85
CA LEU A 248 6.78 12.00 -16.20
C LEU A 248 5.42 12.15 -16.90
N ASP A 249 5.38 11.99 -18.23
CA ASP A 249 4.13 12.07 -19.00
C ASP A 249 3.15 10.93 -18.67
N ASP A 250 3.60 9.83 -18.07
CA ASP A 250 2.76 8.71 -17.68
C ASP A 250 2.19 8.85 -16.26
N TYR A 251 2.64 9.87 -15.49
CA TYR A 251 2.10 10.13 -14.16
C TYR A 251 0.72 10.78 -14.25
N THR A 252 -0.26 10.18 -13.60
CA THR A 252 -1.65 10.66 -13.62
C THR A 252 -2.24 10.63 -12.21
N VAL A 253 -3.32 11.36 -11.99
CA VAL A 253 -4.11 11.33 -10.74
C VAL A 253 -5.02 10.10 -10.66
N SER A 254 -5.00 9.22 -11.67
CA SER A 254 -5.78 7.99 -11.66
C SER A 254 -5.24 7.02 -10.61
N SER A 255 -6.12 6.55 -9.73
CA SER A 255 -5.80 5.62 -8.65
C SER A 255 -6.13 4.16 -8.96
N VAL A 256 -6.61 3.86 -10.16
CA VAL A 256 -6.97 2.50 -10.59
C VAL A 256 -5.87 1.87 -11.45
N HIS A 257 -5.88 0.55 -11.53
CA HIS A 257 -5.06 -0.28 -12.42
C HIS A 257 -3.55 0.02 -12.32
N PHE A 258 -2.96 -0.13 -11.14
CA PHE A 258 -1.51 -0.01 -10.95
C PHE A 258 -0.72 -1.25 -11.39
N GLY A 259 -1.35 -2.43 -11.50
CA GLY A 259 -0.67 -3.72 -11.46
C GLY A 259 -0.45 -4.07 -9.98
N CYS A 260 0.50 -4.70 -9.51
CA CYS A 260 1.73 -5.20 -10.09
C CYS A 260 2.00 -6.64 -9.64
N ARG A 261 2.82 -7.36 -10.39
CA ARG A 261 3.51 -8.57 -9.96
C ARG A 261 4.98 -8.43 -10.38
N ILE A 262 5.91 -8.87 -9.52
CA ILE A 262 7.35 -8.93 -9.76
C ILE A 262 7.78 -10.39 -9.70
N PHE A 263 8.59 -10.85 -10.64
CA PHE A 263 9.26 -12.15 -10.52
C PHE A 263 10.58 -12.16 -11.29
N PHE A 264 11.44 -13.11 -10.95
CA PHE A 264 12.66 -13.42 -11.67
C PHE A 264 12.52 -14.74 -12.39
N ASP A 265 12.93 -14.79 -13.67
CA ASP A 265 13.04 -16.04 -14.38
C ASP A 265 14.33 -16.81 -14.00
N LYS A 266 14.50 -17.98 -14.60
CA LYS A 266 15.66 -18.85 -14.33
C LYS A 266 16.99 -18.29 -14.86
N GLU A 267 16.91 -17.40 -15.81
CA GLU A 267 18.03 -16.68 -16.42
C GLU A 267 18.42 -15.43 -15.60
N GLY A 268 17.62 -15.07 -14.58
CA GLY A 268 17.83 -13.93 -13.69
C GLY A 268 17.29 -12.61 -14.23
N TYR A 269 16.44 -12.62 -15.26
CA TYR A 269 15.74 -11.43 -15.71
C TYR A 269 14.59 -11.08 -14.77
N LEU A 270 14.46 -9.80 -14.48
CA LEU A 270 13.36 -9.22 -13.72
C LEU A 270 12.18 -8.93 -14.63
N TYR A 271 11.02 -9.48 -14.30
CA TYR A 271 9.74 -9.14 -14.94
C TYR A 271 8.85 -8.43 -13.93
N PHE A 272 8.11 -7.44 -14.44
CA PHE A 272 7.04 -6.83 -13.65
C PHE A 272 5.94 -6.30 -14.57
N SER A 273 4.73 -6.18 -14.00
CA SER A 273 3.57 -5.67 -14.72
C SER A 273 3.20 -4.26 -14.29
N THR A 274 2.66 -3.47 -15.24
CA THR A 274 2.02 -2.18 -15.02
C THR A 274 0.59 -2.22 -15.52
N GLY A 275 -0.34 -1.58 -14.82
CA GLY A 275 -1.71 -1.41 -15.29
C GLY A 275 -1.86 -0.22 -16.24
N ASP A 276 -3.00 -0.15 -16.95
CA ASP A 276 -3.33 0.89 -17.93
C ASP A 276 -3.82 2.20 -17.32
N LYS A 277 -3.89 2.29 -15.99
CA LYS A 277 -4.36 3.47 -15.25
C LYS A 277 -5.78 3.93 -15.64
N GLY A 278 -6.58 3.01 -16.22
CA GLY A 278 -7.92 3.30 -16.71
C GLY A 278 -7.95 3.95 -18.11
N VAL A 279 -6.83 3.95 -18.82
CA VAL A 279 -6.69 4.46 -20.20
C VAL A 279 -6.30 3.33 -21.14
N PRO A 280 -7.26 2.59 -21.72
CA PRO A 280 -6.98 1.41 -22.56
C PRO A 280 -6.09 1.70 -23.76
N GLU A 281 -6.15 2.93 -24.31
CA GLU A 281 -5.35 3.38 -25.44
C GLU A 281 -3.85 3.36 -25.09
N ASP A 282 -3.50 3.71 -23.86
CA ASP A 282 -2.11 3.69 -23.40
C ASP A 282 -1.56 2.28 -23.29
N ALA A 283 -2.42 1.29 -22.99
CA ALA A 283 -2.00 -0.11 -23.01
C ALA A 283 -1.50 -0.54 -24.39
N GLN A 284 -2.05 -0.01 -25.49
CA GLN A 284 -1.64 -0.29 -26.88
C GLN A 284 -0.49 0.60 -27.34
N ASN A 285 -0.21 1.68 -26.64
CA ASN A 285 0.81 2.68 -27.03
C ASN A 285 2.19 2.28 -26.50
N LEU A 286 3.13 1.95 -27.41
CA LEU A 286 4.51 1.60 -27.02
C LEU A 286 5.33 2.79 -26.48
N PHE A 287 4.85 4.02 -26.58
CA PHE A 287 5.47 5.20 -25.98
C PHE A 287 4.98 5.48 -24.54
N SER A 288 3.99 4.73 -24.05
CA SER A 288 3.54 4.73 -22.66
C SER A 288 4.08 3.51 -21.91
N GLY A 289 4.40 3.71 -20.62
CA GLY A 289 4.77 2.64 -19.70
C GLY A 289 3.56 1.93 -19.08
N GLN A 290 2.35 2.34 -19.43
CA GLN A 290 1.09 1.85 -18.86
C GLN A 290 0.59 0.61 -19.61
N GLY A 291 0.01 -0.37 -18.88
CA GLY A 291 -0.58 -1.58 -19.47
C GLY A 291 0.46 -2.51 -20.14
N LYS A 292 1.60 -2.71 -19.49
CA LYS A 292 2.74 -3.48 -20.01
C LYS A 292 3.18 -4.59 -19.08
N ILE A 293 3.87 -5.57 -19.62
CA ILE A 293 4.84 -6.38 -18.89
C ILE A 293 6.22 -5.94 -19.35
N HIS A 294 7.08 -5.62 -18.41
CA HIS A 294 8.47 -5.22 -18.65
C HIS A 294 9.41 -6.37 -18.32
N ARG A 295 10.54 -6.47 -19.05
CA ARG A 295 11.65 -7.36 -18.75
C ARG A 295 12.94 -6.54 -18.70
N LEU A 296 13.65 -6.62 -17.58
CA LEU A 296 14.90 -5.92 -17.29
C LEU A 296 15.97 -6.89 -16.81
N HIS A 297 17.21 -6.46 -16.78
CA HIS A 297 18.21 -7.04 -15.89
C HIS A 297 17.90 -6.65 -14.44
N ASP A 298 18.50 -7.32 -13.48
CA ASP A 298 18.34 -7.10 -12.05
C ASP A 298 18.74 -5.67 -11.61
N ASP A 299 19.63 -5.02 -12.38
CA ASP A 299 20.09 -3.64 -12.16
C ASP A 299 19.23 -2.57 -12.89
N GLY A 300 18.15 -2.97 -13.55
CA GLY A 300 17.26 -2.08 -14.30
C GLY A 300 17.70 -1.81 -15.75
N SER A 301 18.86 -2.32 -16.19
CA SER A 301 19.29 -2.19 -17.58
C SER A 301 18.44 -3.06 -18.53
N PHE A 302 18.44 -2.70 -19.81
CA PHE A 302 17.55 -3.30 -20.81
C PHE A 302 18.20 -4.46 -21.54
N PRO A 303 17.64 -5.68 -21.52
CA PRO A 303 18.05 -6.78 -22.38
C PRO A 303 17.95 -6.42 -23.87
N LYS A 304 19.04 -6.63 -24.62
CA LYS A 304 19.08 -6.24 -26.07
C LYS A 304 18.18 -7.11 -26.94
N ASP A 305 17.79 -8.26 -26.47
CA ASP A 305 16.87 -9.21 -27.11
C ASP A 305 15.40 -8.98 -26.75
N ASN A 306 15.06 -7.91 -26.01
CA ASN A 306 13.68 -7.53 -25.80
C ASN A 306 12.96 -7.24 -27.11
N PRO A 307 11.68 -7.65 -27.24
CA PRO A 307 10.94 -7.54 -28.53
C PRO A 307 10.93 -6.13 -29.12
N PHE A 308 10.94 -5.11 -28.26
CA PHE A 308 10.85 -3.70 -28.66
C PHE A 308 12.14 -2.91 -28.41
N TYR A 309 13.28 -3.58 -28.16
CA TYR A 309 14.55 -2.92 -27.87
C TYR A 309 14.97 -1.94 -28.97
N ASN A 310 14.82 -2.33 -30.24
CA ASN A 310 15.16 -1.50 -31.42
C ASN A 310 14.02 -0.59 -31.90
N HIS A 311 12.84 -0.66 -31.28
CA HIS A 311 11.74 0.25 -31.56
C HIS A 311 12.06 1.66 -31.04
N PRO A 312 11.61 2.75 -31.67
CA PRO A 312 11.88 4.12 -31.21
C PRO A 312 11.23 4.49 -29.87
N THR A 313 10.56 3.56 -29.20
CA THR A 313 10.00 3.77 -27.86
C THR A 313 11.07 4.17 -26.83
N ARG A 314 10.69 4.96 -25.87
CA ARG A 314 11.51 5.26 -24.66
C ARG A 314 11.57 4.07 -23.67
N TYR A 315 10.63 3.12 -23.77
CA TYR A 315 10.54 1.97 -22.88
C TYR A 315 11.14 0.69 -23.50
N LYS A 316 12.48 0.61 -23.53
CA LYS A 316 13.21 -0.57 -24.08
C LYS A 316 12.97 -1.87 -23.27
N GLY A 317 12.43 -1.75 -22.06
CA GLY A 317 12.06 -2.86 -21.21
C GLY A 317 10.72 -3.52 -21.56
N ILE A 318 9.91 -2.96 -22.45
CA ILE A 318 8.62 -3.57 -22.82
C ILE A 318 8.85 -4.98 -23.39
N TYR A 319 8.17 -5.96 -22.77
CA TYR A 319 8.14 -7.35 -23.22
C TYR A 319 6.80 -7.70 -23.85
N THR A 320 5.68 -7.32 -23.19
CA THR A 320 4.34 -7.38 -23.79
C THR A 320 3.58 -6.07 -23.55
N TYR A 321 2.54 -5.83 -24.33
CA TYR A 321 1.68 -4.65 -24.22
C TYR A 321 0.19 -5.04 -24.40
N GLY A 322 -0.73 -4.09 -24.17
CA GLY A 322 -2.15 -4.31 -24.28
C GLY A 322 -2.80 -4.91 -23.02
N ASN A 323 -2.13 -4.81 -21.89
CA ASN A 323 -2.63 -5.35 -20.62
C ASN A 323 -3.47 -4.30 -19.89
N ARG A 324 -4.59 -4.72 -19.27
CA ARG A 324 -5.43 -3.80 -18.49
C ARG A 324 -4.86 -3.59 -17.07
N ASN A 325 -4.84 -4.64 -16.28
CA ASN A 325 -4.40 -4.59 -14.88
C ASN A 325 -3.85 -5.96 -14.44
N PRO A 326 -2.71 -6.40 -14.95
CA PRO A 326 -2.19 -7.73 -14.62
C PRO A 326 -1.74 -7.77 -13.15
N GLN A 327 -2.33 -8.70 -12.40
CA GLN A 327 -2.04 -8.96 -10.98
C GLN A 327 -1.27 -10.27 -10.79
N GLY A 328 -1.01 -11.00 -11.88
CA GLY A 328 -0.20 -12.21 -11.98
C GLY A 328 0.47 -12.29 -13.33
N ILE A 329 1.66 -12.90 -13.38
CA ILE A 329 2.44 -13.14 -14.59
C ILE A 329 2.96 -14.58 -14.55
#